data_69b046be64950d0c33f0deea2e413e56
#
_entry.id   69b046be64950d0c33f0deea2e413e56
#
_cell.length_a   1.000
_cell.length_b   1.000
_cell.length_c   1.000
_cell.angle_alpha   90.00
_cell.angle_beta   90.00
_cell.angle_gamma   90.00
#
_symmetry.space_group_name_H-M   'P 1'
#
loop_
_entity.id
_entity.type
_entity.pdbx_description
1 polymer ?
#
loop_
_entity_poly.entity_id
_entity_poly.type
_entity_poly.pdbx_seq_one_letter_code
_entity_poly.pdbx_strand_id
1 'polypeptide(L)'
;MTLEELRNRIDVLDRQLVELLSERARAALMIGHLKAATSLPVYEPAREKVIYANVRAANKGPLPDIELTHIYERIIDVMRALQRNELASERNALANASGSSATELAGGGASSGQAAGAPPPQQQRPIAGDRRKTPETGKTK
;
A
#
# COMPACT_ATOMS: atom_id res chain seq x y z
N MET A 1 -28.25 26.35 17.22
CA MET A 1 -27.12 25.88 16.40
C MET A 1 -27.60 25.68 14.97
N THR A 2 -26.99 26.35 14.03
CA THR A 2 -27.36 26.30 12.60
C THR A 2 -26.71 25.08 11.93
N LEU A 3 -27.22 24.72 10.77
CA LEU A 3 -26.62 23.65 9.94
C LEU A 3 -25.17 23.97 9.57
N GLU A 4 -24.88 25.23 9.26
CA GLU A 4 -23.54 25.69 8.91
C GLU A 4 -22.56 25.59 10.08
N GLU A 5 -22.99 25.97 11.28
CA GLU A 5 -22.18 25.81 12.50
C GLU A 5 -21.85 24.35 12.78
N LEU A 6 -22.80 23.44 12.55
CA LEU A 6 -22.56 22.00 12.72
C LEU A 6 -21.57 21.45 11.68
N ARG A 7 -21.68 21.87 10.41
CA ARG A 7 -20.72 21.50 9.35
C ARG A 7 -19.31 21.99 9.68
N ASN A 8 -19.18 23.26 10.07
CA ASN A 8 -17.89 23.82 10.48
C ASN A 8 -17.28 23.07 11.67
N ARG A 9 -18.12 22.61 12.61
CA ARG A 9 -17.67 21.78 13.73
C ARG A 9 -17.16 20.42 13.27
N ILE A 10 -17.83 19.78 12.31
CA ILE A 10 -17.37 18.53 11.70
C ILE A 10 -16.01 18.75 11.00
N ASP A 11 -15.85 19.81 10.24
CA ASP A 11 -14.58 20.12 9.56
C ASP A 11 -13.40 20.29 10.54
N VAL A 12 -13.68 20.86 11.73
CA VAL A 12 -12.65 20.97 12.77
C VAL A 12 -12.29 19.58 13.32
N LEU A 13 -13.30 18.75 13.60
CA LEU A 13 -13.09 17.39 14.10
C LEU A 13 -12.35 16.52 13.07
N ASP A 14 -12.65 16.65 11.80
CA ASP A 14 -11.97 15.91 10.74
C ASP A 14 -10.49 16.28 10.66
N ARG A 15 -10.14 17.55 10.79
CA ARG A 15 -8.72 17.97 10.85
C ARG A 15 -8.00 17.36 12.05
N GLN A 16 -8.62 17.36 13.22
CA GLN A 16 -8.06 16.73 14.43
C GLN A 16 -7.91 15.21 14.25
N LEU A 17 -8.89 14.56 13.63
CA LEU A 17 -8.84 13.13 13.34
C LEU A 17 -7.70 12.77 12.39
N VAL A 18 -7.49 13.56 11.32
CA VAL A 18 -6.36 13.37 10.39
C VAL A 18 -5.02 13.56 11.09
N GLU A 19 -4.90 14.54 11.99
CA GLU A 19 -3.69 14.75 12.78
C GLU A 19 -3.38 13.55 13.68
N LEU A 20 -4.37 13.05 14.43
CA LEU A 20 -4.23 11.88 15.29
C LEU A 20 -3.91 10.59 14.48
N LEU A 21 -4.51 10.41 13.32
CA LEU A 21 -4.19 9.29 12.44
C LEU A 21 -2.74 9.39 11.92
N SER A 22 -2.26 10.58 11.63
CA SER A 22 -0.89 10.83 11.19
C SER A 22 0.12 10.54 12.31
N GLU A 23 -0.18 10.96 13.53
CA GLU A 23 0.65 10.63 14.70
C GLU A 23 0.69 9.12 14.95
N ARG A 24 -0.46 8.45 14.87
CA ARG A 24 -0.55 7.01 14.99
C ARG A 24 0.27 6.30 13.91
N ALA A 25 0.25 6.80 12.67
CA ALA A 25 1.03 6.26 11.56
C ALA A 25 2.54 6.38 11.84
N ARG A 26 3.02 7.52 12.33
CA ARG A 26 4.42 7.69 12.73
C ARG A 26 4.84 6.69 13.80
N ALA A 27 4.01 6.51 14.85
CA ALA A 27 4.25 5.53 15.88
C ALA A 27 4.27 4.08 15.32
N ALA A 28 3.36 3.77 14.39
CA ALA A 28 3.32 2.47 13.73
C ALA A 28 4.60 2.20 12.91
N LEU A 29 5.11 3.20 12.19
CA LEU A 29 6.38 3.08 11.46
C LEU A 29 7.56 2.83 12.40
N MET A 30 7.66 3.57 13.49
CA MET A 30 8.71 3.35 14.50
C MET A 30 8.65 1.91 15.07
N ILE A 31 7.47 1.39 15.35
CA ILE A 31 7.30 0.00 15.78
C ILE A 31 7.75 -0.96 14.67
N GLY A 32 7.43 -0.67 13.41
CA GLY A 32 7.87 -1.47 12.25
C GLY A 32 9.40 -1.57 12.19
N HIS A 33 10.11 -0.48 12.33
CA HIS A 33 11.58 -0.46 12.36
C HIS A 33 12.16 -1.26 13.54
N LEU A 34 11.60 -1.10 14.74
CA LEU A 34 12.03 -1.88 15.91
C LEU A 34 11.81 -3.39 15.71
N LYS A 35 10.68 -3.79 15.15
CA LYS A 35 10.39 -5.19 14.83
C LYS A 35 11.34 -5.75 13.77
N ALA A 36 11.64 -4.98 12.73
CA ALA A 36 12.58 -5.38 11.70
C ALA A 36 13.98 -5.61 12.28
N ALA A 37 14.44 -4.75 13.18
CA ALA A 37 15.72 -4.89 13.87
C ALA A 37 15.79 -6.13 14.77
N THR A 38 14.66 -6.61 15.28
CA THR A 38 14.55 -7.79 16.17
C THR A 38 13.97 -9.02 15.48
N SER A 39 13.77 -8.98 14.17
CA SER A 39 13.17 -10.05 13.38
C SER A 39 11.76 -10.46 13.83
N LEU A 40 11.02 -9.55 14.45
CA LEU A 40 9.64 -9.77 14.86
C LEU A 40 8.67 -9.54 13.69
N PRO A 41 7.55 -10.30 13.63
CA PRO A 41 6.56 -10.14 12.58
C PRO A 41 5.78 -8.83 12.72
N VAL A 42 5.42 -8.21 11.57
CA VAL A 42 4.56 -7.01 11.53
C VAL A 42 3.16 -7.34 12.06
N TYR A 43 2.63 -8.50 11.70
CA TYR A 43 1.30 -8.94 12.12
C TYR A 43 1.32 -9.57 13.52
N GLU A 44 0.55 -9.01 14.44
CA GLU A 44 0.40 -9.46 15.82
C GLU A 44 -1.08 -9.58 16.21
N PRO A 45 -1.71 -10.75 16.01
CA PRO A 45 -3.14 -10.93 16.32
C PRO A 45 -3.51 -10.66 17.79
N ALA A 46 -2.63 -11.02 18.72
CA ALA A 46 -2.85 -10.78 20.15
C ALA A 46 -2.91 -9.28 20.46
N ARG A 47 -2.02 -8.49 19.85
CA ARG A 47 -2.01 -7.02 20.01
C ARG A 47 -3.26 -6.38 19.42
N GLU A 48 -3.70 -6.85 18.25
CA GLU A 48 -4.91 -6.35 17.61
C GLU A 48 -6.15 -6.56 18.47
N LYS A 49 -6.29 -7.72 19.11
CA LYS A 49 -7.38 -7.98 20.08
C LYS A 49 -7.39 -6.98 21.24
N VAL A 50 -6.21 -6.64 21.77
CA VAL A 50 -6.08 -5.64 22.83
C VAL A 50 -6.51 -4.25 22.34
N ILE A 51 -6.14 -3.87 21.11
CA ILE A 51 -6.55 -2.59 20.53
C ILE A 51 -8.08 -2.52 20.42
N TYR A 52 -8.73 -3.56 19.89
CA TYR A 52 -10.19 -3.59 19.77
C TYR A 52 -10.89 -3.53 21.15
N ALA A 53 -10.37 -4.21 22.15
CA ALA A 53 -10.90 -4.16 23.50
C ALA A 53 -10.78 -2.75 24.08
N ASN A 54 -9.64 -2.10 23.94
CA ASN A 54 -9.40 -0.74 24.43
C ASN A 54 -10.29 0.28 23.72
N VAL A 55 -10.48 0.15 22.42
CA VAL A 55 -11.33 1.03 21.62
C VAL A 55 -12.79 0.93 22.06
N ARG A 56 -13.30 -0.30 22.24
CA ARG A 56 -14.66 -0.50 22.77
C ARG A 56 -14.82 0.05 24.17
N ALA A 57 -13.85 -0.16 25.05
CA ALA A 57 -13.88 0.36 26.42
C ALA A 57 -13.87 1.90 26.47
N ALA A 58 -13.19 2.55 25.52
CA ALA A 58 -13.13 4.00 25.41
C ALA A 58 -14.38 4.61 24.76
N ASN A 59 -15.19 3.82 24.07
CA ASN A 59 -16.37 4.30 23.36
C ASN A 59 -17.49 4.69 24.33
N LYS A 60 -17.92 5.94 24.25
CA LYS A 60 -19.03 6.48 25.04
C LYS A 60 -20.29 6.76 24.20
N GLY A 61 -20.31 6.26 22.94
CA GLY A 61 -21.37 6.56 21.98
C GLY A 61 -21.26 8.00 21.43
N PRO A 62 -22.11 8.39 20.53
CA PRO A 62 -23.27 7.65 19.98
C PRO A 62 -22.92 6.59 18.92
N LEU A 63 -21.65 6.45 18.51
CA LEU A 63 -21.22 5.47 17.52
C LEU A 63 -21.32 4.06 18.13
N PRO A 64 -21.99 3.09 17.45
CA PRO A 64 -22.05 1.71 17.94
C PRO A 64 -20.67 1.06 17.99
N ASP A 65 -20.41 0.20 18.97
CA ASP A 65 -19.13 -0.50 19.13
C ASP A 65 -18.72 -1.32 17.89
N ILE A 66 -19.71 -1.93 17.23
CA ILE A 66 -19.44 -2.72 16.01
C ILE A 66 -18.91 -1.85 14.86
N GLU A 67 -19.51 -0.67 14.66
CA GLU A 67 -19.08 0.27 13.62
C GLU A 67 -17.72 0.87 13.96
N LEU A 68 -17.48 1.21 15.22
CA LEU A 68 -16.17 1.67 15.66
C LEU A 68 -15.09 0.59 15.46
N THR A 69 -15.43 -0.67 15.70
CA THR A 69 -14.51 -1.80 15.46
C THR A 69 -14.17 -1.91 13.96
N HIS A 70 -15.12 -1.80 13.06
CA HIS A 70 -14.89 -1.83 11.61
C HIS A 70 -13.96 -0.67 11.16
N ILE A 71 -14.13 0.52 11.70
CA ILE A 71 -13.24 1.65 11.43
C ILE A 71 -11.81 1.31 11.88
N TYR A 72 -11.64 0.74 13.06
CA TYR A 72 -10.33 0.38 13.59
C TYR A 72 -9.68 -0.79 12.85
N GLU A 73 -10.45 -1.75 12.37
CA GLU A 73 -9.95 -2.79 11.44
C GLU A 73 -9.29 -2.16 10.23
N ARG A 74 -9.94 -1.17 9.62
CA ARG A 74 -9.37 -0.45 8.48
C ARG A 74 -8.14 0.37 8.85
N ILE A 75 -8.14 1.05 9.98
CA ILE A 75 -6.97 1.79 10.49
C ILE A 75 -5.78 0.84 10.67
N ILE A 76 -5.98 -0.30 11.31
CA ILE A 76 -4.94 -1.30 11.57
C ILE A 76 -4.39 -1.86 10.26
N ASP A 77 -5.26 -2.19 9.29
CA ASP A 77 -4.86 -2.68 7.98
C ASP A 77 -3.99 -1.68 7.22
N VAL A 78 -4.37 -0.41 7.23
CA VAL A 78 -3.60 0.68 6.59
C VAL A 78 -2.24 0.85 7.27
N MET A 79 -2.19 0.84 8.60
CA MET A 79 -0.93 0.96 9.34
C MET A 79 0.01 -0.23 9.10
N ARG A 80 -0.53 -1.43 9.00
CA ARG A 80 0.23 -2.64 8.68
C ARG A 80 0.77 -2.60 7.24
N ALA A 81 -0.03 -2.13 6.29
CA ALA A 81 0.42 -1.93 4.91
C ALA A 81 1.54 -0.88 4.83
N LEU A 82 1.40 0.23 5.55
CA LEU A 82 2.40 1.29 5.65
C LEU A 82 3.74 0.75 6.18
N GLN A 83 3.74 -0.01 7.25
CA GLN A 83 4.94 -0.66 7.80
C GLN A 83 5.62 -1.58 6.78
N ARG A 84 4.86 -2.43 6.10
CA ARG A 84 5.41 -3.35 5.08
C ARG A 84 6.03 -2.62 3.90
N ASN A 85 5.38 -1.56 3.42
CA ASN A 85 5.85 -0.78 2.29
C ASN A 85 7.14 -0.03 2.62
N GLU A 86 7.21 0.57 3.79
CA GLU A 86 8.43 1.26 4.26
C GLU A 86 9.62 0.32 4.37
N LEU A 87 9.46 -0.81 5.04
CA LEU A 87 10.51 -1.82 5.19
C LEU A 87 10.94 -2.43 3.84
N ALA A 88 10.02 -2.57 2.87
CA ALA A 88 10.36 -3.02 1.53
C ALA A 88 11.16 -1.96 0.77
N SER A 89 10.80 -0.69 0.89
CA SER A 89 11.51 0.44 0.29
C SER A 89 12.95 0.54 0.82
N GLU A 90 13.14 0.45 2.12
CA GLU A 90 14.48 0.47 2.74
C GLU A 90 15.37 -0.69 2.29
N ARG A 91 14.82 -1.91 2.23
CA ARG A 91 15.57 -3.08 1.72
C ARG A 91 16.00 -2.89 0.28
N ASN A 92 15.14 -2.35 -0.58
CA ASN A 92 15.47 -2.09 -1.98
C ASN A 92 16.53 -1.00 -2.11
N ALA A 93 16.49 0.05 -1.30
CA ALA A 93 17.50 1.10 -1.28
C ALA A 93 18.88 0.56 -0.86
N LEU A 94 18.94 -0.29 0.15
CA LEU A 94 20.17 -0.94 0.61
C LEU A 94 20.74 -1.90 -0.46
N ALA A 95 19.89 -2.69 -1.12
CA ALA A 95 20.31 -3.60 -2.19
C ALA A 95 20.90 -2.84 -3.37
N ASN A 96 20.31 -1.71 -3.77
CA ASN A 96 20.82 -0.87 -4.85
C ASN A 96 22.15 -0.18 -4.47
N ALA A 97 22.31 0.26 -3.23
CA ALA A 97 23.55 0.86 -2.74
C ALA A 97 24.70 -0.15 -2.71
N SER A 98 24.46 -1.41 -2.32
CA SER A 98 25.47 -2.46 -2.31
C SER A 98 25.81 -2.99 -3.71
N GLY A 99 24.88 -2.92 -4.68
CA GLY A 99 25.14 -3.30 -6.07
C GLY A 99 26.00 -2.30 -6.86
N SER A 100 25.98 -1.03 -6.48
CA SER A 100 26.73 0.03 -7.16
C SER A 100 28.24 0.01 -6.85
N SER A 101 28.67 -0.57 -5.74
CA SER A 101 30.10 -0.64 -5.36
C SER A 101 30.85 -1.81 -6.00
N ALA A 102 30.17 -2.75 -6.68
CA ALA A 102 30.80 -3.90 -7.31
C ALA A 102 31.21 -3.64 -8.78
N THR A 103 30.82 -2.51 -9.38
CA THR A 103 31.05 -2.24 -10.82
C THR A 103 32.26 -1.33 -11.08
N GLU A 104 32.89 -0.76 -10.06
CA GLU A 104 34.01 0.17 -10.24
C GLU A 104 35.42 -0.47 -10.18
N LEU A 105 35.56 -1.78 -9.99
CA LEU A 105 36.86 -2.45 -9.89
C LEU A 105 37.23 -3.38 -11.08
N ALA A 106 36.48 -3.30 -12.20
CA ALA A 106 36.82 -4.08 -13.41
C ALA A 106 36.77 -3.18 -14.67
N GLY A 107 37.68 -2.25 -14.77
CA GLY A 107 37.85 -1.40 -15.94
C GLY A 107 39.27 -1.12 -16.25
N GLY A 108 39.96 -2.09 -16.89
CA GLY A 108 41.28 -1.86 -17.45
C GLY A 108 41.61 -2.93 -18.46
N GLY A 109 41.57 -2.59 -19.77
CA GLY A 109 42.12 -3.46 -20.78
C GLY A 109 41.45 -3.37 -22.17
N ALA A 110 42.08 -2.65 -22.99
CA ALA A 110 41.94 -2.27 -24.38
C ALA A 110 41.45 -3.31 -25.43
N SER A 111 41.02 -2.70 -26.53
CA SER A 111 41.31 -3.00 -27.94
C SER A 111 40.23 -3.63 -28.81
N SER A 112 39.76 -2.79 -29.73
CA SER A 112 39.52 -3.00 -31.17
C SER A 112 38.76 -4.26 -31.66
N GLY A 113 37.72 -4.02 -32.45
CA GLY A 113 37.13 -4.99 -33.36
C GLY A 113 35.81 -4.53 -33.97
N GLN A 114 35.86 -3.86 -35.12
CA GLN A 114 34.72 -3.61 -36.00
C GLN A 114 34.10 -4.93 -36.48
N ALA A 115 32.78 -5.01 -36.46
CA ALA A 115 32.04 -5.68 -37.55
C ALA A 115 30.57 -5.25 -37.50
N ALA A 116 30.14 -4.75 -38.66
CA ALA A 116 28.76 -4.42 -39.00
C ALA A 116 27.91 -5.69 -39.12
N GLY A 117 26.63 -5.59 -38.88
CA GLY A 117 25.72 -6.64 -39.26
C GLY A 117 24.29 -6.53 -38.69
N ALA A 118 23.40 -5.99 -39.50
CA ALA A 118 21.99 -6.30 -39.71
C ALA A 118 20.96 -6.08 -38.55
N PRO A 119 19.82 -5.45 -38.88
CA PRO A 119 18.68 -5.26 -37.97
C PRO A 119 17.83 -6.53 -37.88
N PRO A 120 17.15 -6.77 -36.76
CA PRO A 120 16.27 -7.90 -36.60
C PRO A 120 14.94 -7.73 -37.37
N PRO A 121 14.30 -8.82 -37.79
CA PRO A 121 13.08 -8.78 -38.60
C PRO A 121 11.86 -8.38 -37.76
N GLN A 122 11.07 -7.52 -38.39
CA GLN A 122 9.75 -7.14 -37.93
C GLN A 122 8.79 -8.34 -38.01
N GLN A 123 8.25 -8.78 -36.89
CA GLN A 123 7.11 -9.70 -36.91
C GLN A 123 5.81 -8.90 -36.96
N GLN A 124 5.13 -9.11 -38.05
CA GLN A 124 3.82 -8.59 -38.42
C GLN A 124 2.74 -9.12 -37.45
N ARG A 125 1.89 -8.21 -36.98
CA ARG A 125 0.63 -8.51 -36.28
C ARG A 125 -0.39 -9.00 -37.32
N PRO A 126 -1.14 -10.09 -37.07
CA PRO A 126 -2.36 -10.34 -37.84
C PRO A 126 -3.52 -9.54 -37.26
N ILE A 127 -4.18 -8.86 -38.20
CA ILE A 127 -5.44 -8.16 -38.01
C ILE A 127 -6.57 -9.15 -38.35
N ALA A 128 -7.72 -8.91 -37.69
CA ALA A 128 -9.07 -9.22 -38.12
C ALA A 128 -9.72 -10.54 -37.72
N GLY A 129 -10.90 -10.35 -37.24
CA GLY A 129 -11.93 -11.34 -37.10
C GLY A 129 -13.17 -10.82 -36.40
N ASP A 130 -13.79 -9.77 -36.99
CA ASP A 130 -15.20 -9.40 -36.78
C ASP A 130 -16.14 -10.61 -37.01
N ARG A 131 -17.01 -10.92 -36.08
CA ARG A 131 -18.31 -11.53 -36.37
C ARG A 131 -19.32 -11.31 -35.23
N ARG A 132 -20.16 -10.31 -35.51
CA ARG A 132 -21.53 -10.20 -34.98
C ARG A 132 -22.33 -11.48 -35.27
N LYS A 133 -23.12 -11.89 -34.30
CA LYS A 133 -24.47 -12.47 -34.53
C LYS A 133 -25.23 -12.56 -33.22
N THR A 134 -26.19 -11.71 -33.05
CA THR A 134 -27.47 -12.01 -32.43
C THR A 134 -28.34 -12.69 -33.50
N PRO A 135 -29.32 -13.53 -33.17
CA PRO A 135 -30.68 -13.10 -32.83
C PRO A 135 -31.36 -13.99 -31.77
N GLU A 136 -32.20 -13.42 -30.95
CA GLU A 136 -33.68 -13.37 -31.04
C GLU A 136 -34.46 -14.65 -30.72
N THR A 137 -35.38 -14.44 -29.77
CA THR A 137 -36.72 -15.01 -29.61
C THR A 137 -36.94 -16.43 -29.12
N GLY A 138 -37.84 -16.51 -28.15
CA GLY A 138 -38.54 -17.72 -27.77
C GLY A 138 -39.39 -17.56 -26.52
N LYS A 139 -40.56 -17.01 -26.71
CA LYS A 139 -41.77 -17.03 -25.89
C LYS A 139 -42.20 -18.41 -25.39
N THR A 140 -42.99 -18.39 -24.29
CA THR A 140 -44.18 -19.24 -23.98
C THR A 140 -43.90 -20.41 -23.01
N LYS A 141 -44.38 -20.40 -21.84
CA LYS A 141 -45.70 -20.62 -21.23
C LYS A 141 -45.62 -20.50 -19.73
#